data_7ab7158f06cd058f712a0bbf231be582
#
_entry.id   7ab7158f06cd058f712a0bbf231be582
#
_cell.length_a   1.000
_cell.length_b   1.000
_cell.length_c   1.000
_cell.angle_alpha   90.00
_cell.angle_beta   90.00
_cell.angle_gamma   90.00
#
_symmetry.space_group_name_H-M   'P 1'
#
loop_
_entity.id
_entity.type
_entity.pdbx_description
1 polymer ?
#
loop_
_entity_poly.entity_id
_entity_poly.type
_entity_poly.pdbx_seq_one_letter_code
_entity_poly.pdbx_strand_id
1 'polypeptide(L)'
;ECYLKPVEGKPSEIYGLEWDGTRARWDRAEDEKDAIKHYEVRLYRNKKLITTVTATGGSYDFRNNITQGGDYTFRVRAIAKYEGRAGDWSDYSEENTFTEREAGYHASGSWILDRYGWWYRYRNGDYPANSWQKINNAWYYFNQDGYALNSWQNISGRWYYMDGNCAMTTGWQAVNGRWYYMNGDGVMLTGWQYINDARYYLDGSGAMYADRQTPDGYYVDGSGRLR
;
A
#
# COMPACT_ATOMS: atom_id res chain seq x y z
N GLU A 1 -13.77 -40.41 0.45
CA GLU A 1 -13.21 -39.11 0.87
C GLU A 1 -11.71 -39.14 0.57
N CYS A 2 -11.31 -38.43 -0.48
CA CYS A 2 -9.90 -38.31 -0.85
C CYS A 2 -9.29 -37.21 0.02
N TYR A 3 -8.67 -37.56 1.12
CA TYR A 3 -7.82 -36.65 1.88
C TYR A 3 -6.58 -36.32 1.03
N LEU A 4 -6.58 -35.15 0.40
CA LEU A 4 -5.36 -34.57 -0.16
C LEU A 4 -4.38 -34.36 1.00
N LYS A 5 -3.29 -35.12 1.01
CA LYS A 5 -2.18 -34.85 1.94
C LYS A 5 -1.70 -33.42 1.72
N PRO A 6 -1.47 -32.62 2.80
CA PRO A 6 -0.80 -31.36 2.66
C PRO A 6 0.53 -31.58 1.94
N VAL A 7 0.85 -30.75 0.97
CA VAL A 7 2.18 -30.77 0.34
C VAL A 7 3.20 -30.45 1.42
N GLU A 8 3.89 -31.49 1.91
CA GLU A 8 5.00 -31.34 2.86
C GLU A 8 6.20 -30.80 2.07
N GLY A 9 6.38 -29.49 2.06
CA GLY A 9 7.53 -28.88 1.38
C GLY A 9 7.42 -27.37 1.24
N LYS A 10 8.52 -26.75 0.87
CA LYS A 10 8.55 -25.38 0.37
C LYS A 10 7.93 -25.35 -1.03
N PRO A 11 7.26 -24.24 -1.43
CA PRO A 11 6.95 -24.01 -2.83
C PRO A 11 8.19 -24.10 -3.71
N SER A 12 8.00 -24.60 -4.94
CA SER A 12 9.08 -24.68 -5.93
C SER A 12 9.63 -23.30 -6.30
N GLU A 13 10.86 -23.28 -6.77
CA GLU A 13 11.50 -22.06 -7.27
C GLU A 13 10.77 -21.53 -8.49
N ILE A 14 10.79 -20.21 -8.67
CA ILE A 14 10.11 -19.53 -9.77
C ILE A 14 11.09 -19.28 -10.90
N TYR A 15 10.66 -19.56 -12.12
CA TYR A 15 11.42 -19.39 -13.36
C TYR A 15 10.68 -18.48 -14.36
N GLY A 16 11.24 -18.30 -15.56
CA GLY A 16 10.62 -17.54 -16.63
C GLY A 16 10.46 -16.05 -16.31
N LEU A 17 11.47 -15.47 -15.64
CA LEU A 17 11.41 -14.06 -15.25
C LEU A 17 11.69 -13.17 -16.45
N GLU A 18 10.70 -12.35 -16.83
CA GLU A 18 10.75 -11.47 -17.99
C GLU A 18 10.25 -10.06 -17.65
N TRP A 19 10.74 -9.07 -18.37
CA TRP A 19 10.24 -7.71 -18.38
C TRP A 19 9.37 -7.45 -19.61
N ASP A 20 8.20 -6.81 -19.37
CA ASP A 20 7.34 -6.24 -20.40
C ASP A 20 7.12 -4.76 -20.04
N GLY A 21 7.98 -3.90 -20.54
CA GLY A 21 8.05 -2.50 -20.11
C GLY A 21 8.36 -2.39 -18.63
N THR A 22 7.43 -1.82 -17.83
CA THR A 22 7.54 -1.74 -16.37
C THR A 22 6.96 -2.96 -15.64
N ARG A 23 6.39 -3.91 -16.39
CA ARG A 23 5.74 -5.10 -15.83
C ARG A 23 6.71 -6.26 -15.74
N ALA A 24 6.93 -6.74 -14.51
CA ALA A 24 7.60 -8.00 -14.24
C ALA A 24 6.64 -9.17 -14.50
N ARG A 25 7.08 -10.20 -15.20
CA ARG A 25 6.34 -11.45 -15.45
C ARG A 25 7.19 -12.63 -15.01
N TRP A 26 6.54 -13.73 -14.63
CA TRP A 26 7.18 -14.98 -14.27
C TRP A 26 6.22 -16.15 -14.48
N ASP A 27 6.79 -17.35 -14.60
CA ASP A 27 6.00 -18.57 -14.63
C ASP A 27 5.39 -18.81 -13.25
N ARG A 28 4.17 -19.31 -13.24
CA ARG A 28 3.55 -19.71 -11.97
C ARG A 28 4.26 -20.94 -11.44
N ALA A 29 4.36 -21.03 -10.09
CA ALA A 29 4.86 -22.24 -9.46
C ALA A 29 4.12 -23.48 -9.99
N GLU A 30 4.85 -24.52 -10.31
CA GLU A 30 4.28 -25.78 -10.82
C GLU A 30 3.54 -26.58 -9.74
N ASP A 31 3.81 -26.26 -8.48
CA ASP A 31 3.09 -26.83 -7.35
C ASP A 31 1.61 -26.45 -7.48
N GLU A 32 0.76 -27.43 -7.30
CA GLU A 32 -0.70 -27.38 -7.41
C GLU A 32 -1.27 -25.95 -7.29
N LYS A 33 -1.90 -25.46 -8.35
CA LYS A 33 -2.40 -24.08 -8.50
C LYS A 33 -3.15 -23.53 -7.28
N ASP A 34 -3.69 -24.42 -6.45
CA ASP A 34 -4.44 -24.09 -5.24
C ASP A 34 -3.57 -24.03 -3.98
N ALA A 35 -2.31 -24.44 -4.04
CA ALA A 35 -1.39 -24.45 -2.90
C ALA A 35 -0.68 -23.11 -2.68
N ILE A 36 -0.64 -22.24 -3.68
CA ILE A 36 0.02 -20.94 -3.61
C ILE A 36 -0.98 -19.85 -3.19
N LYS A 37 -0.64 -19.12 -2.12
CA LYS A 37 -1.43 -18.00 -1.61
C LYS A 37 -1.17 -16.73 -2.40
N HIS A 38 0.10 -16.41 -2.61
CA HIS A 38 0.57 -15.24 -3.34
C HIS A 38 2.06 -15.38 -3.66
N TYR A 39 2.57 -14.44 -4.42
CA TYR A 39 3.99 -14.27 -4.69
C TYR A 39 4.50 -13.03 -3.98
N GLU A 40 5.70 -13.10 -3.42
CA GLU A 40 6.46 -11.93 -3.02
C GLU A 40 7.44 -11.58 -4.12
N VAL A 41 7.48 -10.32 -4.51
CA VAL A 41 8.34 -9.82 -5.60
C VAL A 41 9.22 -8.70 -5.07
N ARG A 42 10.52 -8.84 -5.18
CA ARG A 42 11.51 -7.82 -4.82
C ARG A 42 11.99 -7.10 -6.05
N LEU A 43 11.89 -5.77 -6.04
CA LEU A 43 12.46 -4.89 -7.06
C LEU A 43 13.80 -4.34 -6.58
N TYR A 44 14.78 -4.38 -7.44
CA TYR A 44 16.10 -3.82 -7.20
C TYR A 44 16.41 -2.76 -8.26
N ARG A 45 17.18 -1.73 -7.89
CA ARG A 45 17.79 -0.76 -8.81
C ARG A 45 19.28 -0.67 -8.52
N ASN A 46 20.10 -0.83 -9.55
CA ASN A 46 21.57 -0.83 -9.43
C ASN A 46 22.02 -1.79 -8.30
N LYS A 47 21.42 -2.99 -8.26
CA LYS A 47 21.65 -4.06 -7.25
C LYS A 47 21.18 -3.73 -5.81
N LYS A 48 20.56 -2.55 -5.58
CA LYS A 48 20.00 -2.18 -4.27
C LYS A 48 18.51 -2.45 -4.23
N LEU A 49 18.03 -3.11 -3.17
CA LEU A 49 16.60 -3.36 -2.94
C LEU A 49 15.83 -2.04 -2.83
N ILE A 50 14.78 -1.89 -3.64
CA ILE A 50 13.86 -0.75 -3.64
C ILE A 50 12.62 -1.06 -2.84
N THR A 51 11.97 -2.20 -3.13
CA THR A 51 10.71 -2.58 -2.47
C THR A 51 10.48 -4.08 -2.55
N THR A 52 9.59 -4.56 -1.68
CA THR A 52 8.99 -5.90 -1.78
C THR A 52 7.49 -5.72 -1.89
N VAL A 53 6.88 -6.33 -2.88
CA VAL A 53 5.43 -6.27 -3.14
C VAL A 53 4.83 -7.67 -3.15
N THR A 54 3.50 -7.74 -3.05
CA THR A 54 2.73 -8.98 -3.13
C THR A 54 1.92 -9.01 -4.43
N ALA A 55 1.95 -10.14 -5.13
CA ALA A 55 1.15 -10.38 -6.33
C ALA A 55 0.37 -11.70 -6.20
N THR A 56 -0.85 -11.74 -6.71
CA THR A 56 -1.70 -12.95 -6.69
C THR A 56 -1.60 -13.78 -7.97
N GLY A 57 -0.95 -13.25 -9.00
CA GLY A 57 -0.75 -13.88 -10.32
C GLY A 57 0.71 -13.88 -10.75
N GLY A 58 0.97 -14.30 -11.98
CA GLY A 58 2.31 -14.38 -12.59
C GLY A 58 2.87 -13.04 -13.09
N SER A 59 2.43 -11.91 -12.56
CA SER A 59 2.99 -10.60 -12.94
C SER A 59 2.73 -9.51 -11.91
N TYR A 60 3.56 -8.46 -11.94
CA TYR A 60 3.36 -7.22 -11.21
C TYR A 60 3.89 -6.03 -12.01
N ASP A 61 3.14 -4.92 -12.02
CA ASP A 61 3.54 -3.71 -12.72
C ASP A 61 4.22 -2.71 -11.77
N PHE A 62 5.51 -2.51 -11.97
CA PHE A 62 6.36 -1.64 -11.16
C PHE A 62 6.39 -0.17 -11.63
N ARG A 63 5.48 0.25 -12.53
CA ARG A 63 5.48 1.64 -13.06
C ARG A 63 5.57 2.71 -11.98
N ASN A 64 4.94 2.48 -10.82
CA ASN A 64 4.93 3.42 -9.70
C ASN A 64 6.18 3.33 -8.81
N ASN A 65 7.00 2.30 -8.99
CA ASN A 65 8.24 2.07 -8.23
C ASN A 65 9.47 2.44 -9.06
N ILE A 66 9.34 2.50 -10.39
CA ILE A 66 10.40 2.91 -11.33
C ILE A 66 10.32 4.43 -11.50
N THR A 67 10.86 5.16 -10.53
CA THR A 67 10.78 6.64 -10.44
C THR A 67 12.08 7.36 -10.73
N GLN A 68 13.16 6.64 -10.92
CA GLN A 68 14.50 7.15 -11.22
C GLN A 68 15.18 6.25 -12.25
N GLY A 69 16.04 6.80 -13.07
CA GLY A 69 16.82 6.02 -14.04
C GLY A 69 17.74 5.02 -13.35
N GLY A 70 18.12 3.97 -14.07
CA GLY A 70 19.01 2.93 -13.59
C GLY A 70 18.66 1.56 -14.13
N ASP A 71 19.43 0.57 -13.70
CA ASP A 71 19.27 -0.83 -14.08
C ASP A 71 18.39 -1.54 -13.05
N TYR A 72 17.26 -2.04 -13.50
CA TYR A 72 16.29 -2.71 -12.66
C TYR A 72 16.30 -4.21 -12.87
N THR A 73 16.27 -4.95 -11.79
CA THR A 73 16.08 -6.41 -11.76
C THR A 73 15.00 -6.73 -10.72
N PHE A 74 14.40 -7.90 -10.83
CA PHE A 74 13.50 -8.40 -9.79
C PHE A 74 13.78 -9.88 -9.48
N ARG A 75 13.30 -10.31 -8.32
CA ARG A 75 13.27 -11.70 -7.87
C ARG A 75 11.90 -12.01 -7.33
N VAL A 76 11.50 -13.28 -7.43
CA VAL A 76 10.17 -13.74 -7.01
C VAL A 76 10.31 -14.97 -6.13
N ARG A 77 9.43 -15.12 -5.16
CA ARG A 77 9.19 -16.38 -4.47
C ARG A 77 7.70 -16.63 -4.25
N ALA A 78 7.30 -17.88 -4.23
CA ALA A 78 5.95 -18.28 -3.89
C ALA A 78 5.76 -18.40 -2.39
N ILE A 79 4.57 -18.06 -1.88
CA ILE A 79 4.15 -18.24 -0.48
C ILE A 79 2.98 -19.21 -0.46
N ALA A 80 3.16 -20.33 0.25
CA ALA A 80 2.15 -21.38 0.38
C ALA A 80 0.90 -20.87 1.12
N LYS A 81 -0.26 -21.42 0.73
CA LYS A 81 -1.55 -21.13 1.35
C LYS A 81 -1.61 -21.65 2.78
N TYR A 82 -1.02 -22.81 3.03
CA TYR A 82 -0.97 -23.43 4.35
C TYR A 82 0.33 -23.05 5.05
N GLU A 83 0.23 -22.67 6.33
CA GLU A 83 1.34 -22.27 7.21
C GLU A 83 2.21 -21.09 6.72
N GLY A 84 1.88 -20.47 5.59
CA GLY A 84 2.60 -19.31 5.05
C GLY A 84 4.07 -19.61 4.68
N ARG A 85 4.40 -20.88 4.39
CA ARG A 85 5.78 -21.27 4.03
C ARG A 85 6.22 -20.53 2.78
N ALA A 86 7.41 -19.97 2.84
CA ALA A 86 8.03 -19.29 1.70
C ALA A 86 8.91 -20.26 0.91
N GLY A 87 8.78 -20.24 -0.40
CA GLY A 87 9.75 -20.82 -1.32
C GLY A 87 11.08 -20.06 -1.31
N ASP A 88 12.07 -20.60 -1.97
CA ASP A 88 13.32 -19.90 -2.17
C ASP A 88 13.13 -18.74 -3.17
N TRP A 89 13.96 -17.72 -3.09
CA TRP A 89 13.96 -16.65 -4.06
C TRP A 89 14.52 -17.15 -5.39
N SER A 90 13.84 -16.84 -6.48
CA SER A 90 14.37 -17.08 -7.83
C SER A 90 15.76 -16.44 -8.03
N ASP A 91 16.43 -16.76 -9.08
CA ASP A 91 17.52 -15.93 -9.60
C ASP A 91 17.04 -14.52 -9.93
N TYR A 92 17.96 -13.62 -10.24
CA TYR A 92 17.59 -12.29 -10.72
C TYR A 92 17.07 -12.39 -12.17
N SER A 93 16.08 -11.54 -12.48
CA SER A 93 15.69 -11.32 -13.87
C SER A 93 16.85 -10.73 -14.68
N GLU A 94 16.76 -10.75 -16.00
CA GLU A 94 17.57 -9.88 -16.85
C GLU A 94 17.41 -8.42 -16.42
N GLU A 95 18.45 -7.61 -16.65
CA GLU A 95 18.41 -6.18 -16.37
C GLU A 95 17.49 -5.45 -17.36
N ASN A 96 16.66 -4.56 -16.84
CA ASN A 96 15.85 -3.64 -17.64
C ASN A 96 16.25 -2.20 -17.27
N THR A 97 16.88 -1.51 -18.22
CA THR A 97 17.44 -0.17 -18.01
C THR A 97 16.42 0.90 -18.36
N PHE A 98 16.17 1.79 -17.43
CA PHE A 98 15.37 2.99 -17.65
C PHE A 98 16.26 4.24 -17.53
N THR A 99 16.11 5.15 -18.48
CA THR A 99 16.69 6.50 -18.36
C THR A 99 15.91 7.31 -17.33
N GLU A 100 16.53 8.39 -16.78
CA GLU A 100 15.82 9.30 -15.89
C GLU A 100 14.53 9.86 -16.50
N ARG A 101 14.57 10.10 -17.83
CA ARG A 101 13.41 10.59 -18.57
C ARG A 101 12.28 9.55 -18.62
N GLU A 102 12.58 8.28 -18.89
CA GLU A 102 11.61 7.20 -18.95
C GLU A 102 11.02 6.92 -17.57
N ALA A 103 11.86 6.82 -16.55
CA ALA A 103 11.40 6.63 -15.17
C ALA A 103 10.54 7.81 -14.70
N GLY A 104 10.97 9.06 -14.94
CA GLY A 104 10.18 10.26 -14.63
C GLY A 104 8.89 10.37 -15.45
N TYR A 105 8.85 9.76 -16.66
CA TYR A 105 7.66 9.74 -17.49
C TYR A 105 6.52 8.93 -16.88
N HIS A 106 6.82 7.81 -16.27
CA HIS A 106 5.81 6.96 -15.61
C HIS A 106 5.27 7.59 -14.31
N ALA A 107 6.12 8.35 -13.59
CA ALA A 107 5.76 8.99 -12.32
C ALA A 107 5.19 10.40 -12.48
N SER A 108 5.40 11.07 -13.63
CA SER A 108 4.94 12.44 -13.86
C SER A 108 3.61 12.48 -14.59
N GLY A 109 2.83 13.49 -14.29
CA GLY A 109 1.53 13.67 -14.91
C GLY A 109 0.91 15.02 -14.53
N SER A 110 -0.38 15.14 -14.71
CA SER A 110 -1.15 16.36 -14.40
C SER A 110 -2.45 16.00 -13.70
N TRP A 111 -2.80 16.80 -12.72
CA TRP A 111 -4.13 16.77 -12.11
C TRP A 111 -5.16 17.36 -13.07
N ILE A 112 -6.28 16.69 -13.21
CA ILE A 112 -7.42 17.11 -14.03
C ILE A 112 -8.65 17.09 -13.14
N LEU A 113 -9.42 18.18 -13.17
CA LEU A 113 -10.73 18.27 -12.54
C LEU A 113 -11.79 18.20 -13.63
N ASP A 114 -12.71 17.27 -13.50
CA ASP A 114 -13.90 17.20 -14.34
C ASP A 114 -15.18 17.18 -13.48
N ARG A 115 -16.34 16.91 -14.08
CA ARG A 115 -17.64 16.91 -13.38
C ARG A 115 -17.77 15.81 -12.30
N TYR A 116 -16.89 14.83 -12.29
CA TYR A 116 -16.93 13.70 -11.35
C TYR A 116 -15.90 13.82 -10.22
N GLY A 117 -14.86 14.68 -10.40
CA GLY A 117 -13.84 14.91 -9.39
C GLY A 117 -12.44 15.07 -9.95
N TRP A 118 -11.48 15.02 -9.03
CA TRP A 118 -10.07 15.09 -9.38
C TRP A 118 -9.56 13.72 -9.78
N TRP A 119 -8.79 13.67 -10.90
CA TRP A 119 -8.04 12.50 -11.31
C TRP A 119 -6.65 12.89 -11.79
N TYR A 120 -5.71 11.93 -11.80
CA TYR A 120 -4.33 12.20 -12.19
C TYR A 120 -4.02 11.46 -13.48
N ARG A 121 -3.68 12.21 -14.53
CA ARG A 121 -3.30 11.65 -15.83
C ARG A 121 -1.80 11.61 -15.95
N TYR A 122 -1.23 10.42 -16.10
CA TYR A 122 0.17 10.25 -16.45
C TYR A 122 0.46 10.78 -17.85
N ARG A 123 1.75 11.07 -18.14
CA ARG A 123 2.15 11.57 -19.47
C ARG A 123 1.85 10.58 -20.59
N ASN A 124 1.87 9.27 -20.34
CA ASN A 124 1.51 8.24 -21.30
C ASN A 124 -0.01 8.14 -21.57
N GLY A 125 -0.80 8.93 -20.89
CA GLY A 125 -2.26 8.95 -21.02
C GLY A 125 -3.01 8.06 -20.04
N ASP A 126 -2.33 7.15 -19.33
CA ASP A 126 -2.91 6.30 -18.29
C ASP A 126 -3.26 7.10 -17.03
N TYR A 127 -3.94 6.45 -16.09
CA TYR A 127 -4.30 7.02 -14.80
C TYR A 127 -4.28 5.93 -13.71
N PRO A 128 -4.06 6.31 -12.43
CA PRO A 128 -4.14 5.36 -11.33
C PRO A 128 -5.59 4.97 -11.07
N ALA A 129 -5.85 3.69 -10.82
CA ALA A 129 -7.15 3.20 -10.43
C ALA A 129 -7.01 2.16 -9.31
N ASN A 130 -7.94 2.18 -8.37
CA ASN A 130 -8.02 1.26 -7.22
C ASN A 130 -6.66 1.09 -6.51
N SER A 131 -5.95 2.20 -6.29
CA SER A 131 -4.57 2.16 -5.81
C SER A 131 -4.14 3.43 -5.08
N TRP A 132 -3.17 3.25 -4.18
CA TRP A 132 -2.44 4.34 -3.57
C TRP A 132 -1.37 4.90 -4.52
N GLN A 133 -1.24 6.23 -4.57
CA GLN A 133 -0.20 6.91 -5.32
C GLN A 133 0.44 8.02 -4.49
N LYS A 134 1.76 8.11 -4.55
CA LYS A 134 2.50 9.23 -3.99
C LYS A 134 2.81 10.24 -5.10
N ILE A 135 2.18 11.41 -5.06
CA ILE A 135 2.33 12.47 -6.04
C ILE A 135 2.79 13.73 -5.32
N ASN A 136 3.92 14.32 -5.73
CA ASN A 136 4.47 15.53 -5.11
C ASN A 136 4.59 15.43 -3.58
N ASN A 137 5.08 14.29 -3.09
CA ASN A 137 5.27 13.96 -1.67
C ASN A 137 4.01 13.77 -0.81
N ALA A 138 2.81 13.84 -1.37
CA ALA A 138 1.54 13.53 -0.72
C ALA A 138 0.98 12.18 -1.22
N TRP A 139 0.29 11.44 -0.34
CA TRP A 139 -0.38 10.21 -0.71
C TRP A 139 -1.83 10.47 -1.09
N TYR A 140 -2.30 9.78 -2.13
CA TYR A 140 -3.67 9.81 -2.64
C TYR A 140 -4.16 8.40 -2.85
N TYR A 141 -5.46 8.17 -2.67
CA TYR A 141 -6.09 6.92 -3.08
C TYR A 141 -7.09 7.19 -4.19
N PHE A 142 -6.97 6.42 -5.27
CA PHE A 142 -7.84 6.49 -6.43
C PHE A 142 -8.82 5.34 -6.43
N ASN A 143 -10.10 5.61 -6.70
CA ASN A 143 -11.13 4.59 -6.83
C ASN A 143 -10.94 3.77 -8.12
N GLN A 144 -11.84 2.82 -8.36
CA GLN A 144 -11.79 1.98 -9.56
C GLN A 144 -11.93 2.76 -10.87
N ASP A 145 -12.60 3.92 -10.84
CA ASP A 145 -12.81 4.79 -11.99
C ASP A 145 -11.67 5.81 -12.19
N GLY A 146 -10.66 5.78 -11.30
CA GLY A 146 -9.48 6.63 -11.37
C GLY A 146 -9.64 8.02 -10.73
N TYR A 147 -10.69 8.25 -9.94
CA TYR A 147 -10.87 9.51 -9.21
C TYR A 147 -10.23 9.46 -7.82
N ALA A 148 -9.52 10.52 -7.47
CA ALA A 148 -8.94 10.68 -6.14
C ALA A 148 -10.04 10.86 -5.10
N LEU A 149 -9.99 10.08 -4.03
CA LEU A 149 -10.97 10.13 -2.96
C LEU A 149 -10.65 11.25 -1.96
N ASN A 150 -11.69 11.82 -1.38
CA ASN A 150 -11.60 12.81 -0.30
C ASN A 150 -12.39 12.35 0.93
N SER A 151 -12.28 13.09 2.05
CA SER A 151 -12.99 12.80 3.30
C SER A 151 -12.63 11.43 3.88
N TRP A 152 -13.51 10.84 4.68
CA TRP A 152 -13.30 9.54 5.31
C TRP A 152 -13.37 8.41 4.32
N GLN A 153 -12.35 7.53 4.34
CA GLN A 153 -12.26 6.36 3.49
C GLN A 153 -11.89 5.11 4.28
N ASN A 154 -12.66 4.04 4.09
CA ASN A 154 -12.29 2.71 4.58
C ASN A 154 -11.61 1.93 3.45
N ILE A 155 -10.30 1.74 3.55
CA ILE A 155 -9.52 1.04 2.54
C ILE A 155 -8.92 -0.22 3.19
N SER A 156 -9.34 -1.37 2.71
CA SER A 156 -8.91 -2.67 3.25
C SER A 156 -9.10 -2.83 4.77
N GLY A 157 -10.24 -2.33 5.30
CA GLY A 157 -10.58 -2.41 6.72
C GLY A 157 -9.89 -1.38 7.62
N ARG A 158 -9.14 -0.43 7.05
CA ARG A 158 -8.50 0.67 7.78
C ARG A 158 -9.12 2.00 7.38
N TRP A 159 -9.35 2.88 8.37
CA TRP A 159 -9.88 4.20 8.14
C TRP A 159 -8.76 5.22 7.91
N TYR A 160 -8.94 6.04 6.89
CA TYR A 160 -8.09 7.16 6.50
C TYR A 160 -8.94 8.41 6.35
N TYR A 161 -8.31 9.57 6.49
CA TYR A 161 -8.93 10.84 6.17
C TYR A 161 -8.14 11.54 5.07
N MET A 162 -8.82 11.84 3.97
CA MET A 162 -8.28 12.61 2.87
C MET A 162 -8.78 14.05 3.01
N ASP A 163 -7.90 15.01 2.89
CA ASP A 163 -8.27 16.42 2.99
C ASP A 163 -9.10 16.91 1.78
N GLY A 164 -9.43 18.22 1.76
CA GLY A 164 -10.17 18.82 0.65
C GLY A 164 -9.45 18.82 -0.70
N ASN A 165 -8.14 18.55 -0.69
CA ASN A 165 -7.31 18.36 -1.89
C ASN A 165 -7.09 16.87 -2.23
N CYS A 166 -7.85 15.97 -1.62
CA CYS A 166 -7.75 14.52 -1.74
C CYS A 166 -6.43 13.94 -1.19
N ALA A 167 -5.61 14.69 -0.48
CA ALA A 167 -4.37 14.21 0.10
C ALA A 167 -4.61 13.49 1.42
N MET A 168 -3.98 12.33 1.61
CA MET A 168 -4.00 11.58 2.87
C MET A 168 -3.38 12.40 3.99
N THR A 169 -4.10 12.51 5.11
CA THR A 169 -3.65 13.24 6.28
C THR A 169 -2.97 12.35 7.31
N THR A 170 -2.11 12.94 8.13
CA THR A 170 -1.48 12.33 9.29
C THR A 170 -1.58 13.26 10.50
N GLY A 171 -1.38 12.73 11.71
CA GLY A 171 -1.48 13.52 12.95
C GLY A 171 -2.92 13.87 13.32
N TRP A 172 -3.08 14.92 14.10
CA TRP A 172 -4.37 15.37 14.58
C TRP A 172 -5.22 16.01 13.48
N GLN A 173 -6.48 15.57 13.36
CA GLN A 173 -7.46 16.09 12.41
C GLN A 173 -8.75 16.48 13.13
N ALA A 174 -9.18 17.74 12.92
CA ALA A 174 -10.48 18.22 13.39
C ALA A 174 -11.52 18.05 12.27
N VAL A 175 -12.47 17.14 12.45
CA VAL A 175 -13.51 16.87 11.47
C VAL A 175 -14.88 16.95 12.14
N ASN A 176 -15.75 17.84 11.65
CA ASN A 176 -17.10 18.05 12.17
C ASN A 176 -17.13 18.29 13.71
N GLY A 177 -16.19 19.09 14.22
CA GLY A 177 -16.10 19.44 15.64
C GLY A 177 -15.55 18.33 16.55
N ARG A 178 -15.04 17.25 16.01
CA ARG A 178 -14.38 16.17 16.76
C ARG A 178 -12.93 16.01 16.31
N TRP A 179 -12.06 15.62 17.24
CA TRP A 179 -10.66 15.35 16.98
C TRP A 179 -10.42 13.87 16.75
N TYR A 180 -9.59 13.57 15.76
CA TYR A 180 -9.13 12.23 15.39
C TYR A 180 -7.62 12.24 15.23
N TYR A 181 -6.97 11.10 15.38
CA TYR A 181 -5.52 11.00 15.15
C TYR A 181 -5.21 9.93 14.11
N MET A 182 -4.48 10.36 13.09
CA MET A 182 -3.93 9.49 12.04
C MET A 182 -2.46 9.22 12.35
N ASN A 183 -2.04 7.94 12.35
CA ASN A 183 -0.64 7.61 12.51
C ASN A 183 0.21 8.06 11.30
N GLY A 184 1.52 7.76 11.31
CA GLY A 184 2.43 8.10 10.21
C GLY A 184 2.08 7.46 8.86
N ASP A 185 1.32 6.37 8.87
CA ASP A 185 0.81 5.70 7.67
C ASP A 185 -0.58 6.20 7.26
N GLY A 186 -1.11 7.23 7.93
CA GLY A 186 -2.44 7.80 7.68
C GLY A 186 -3.60 7.00 8.28
N VAL A 187 -3.34 5.92 9.02
CA VAL A 187 -4.38 5.07 9.60
C VAL A 187 -4.95 5.73 10.86
N MET A 188 -6.28 5.87 10.93
CA MET A 188 -7.00 6.35 12.11
C MET A 188 -6.78 5.41 13.30
N LEU A 189 -6.40 5.96 14.45
CA LEU A 189 -6.20 5.23 15.68
C LEU A 189 -7.44 5.24 16.57
N THR A 190 -7.56 4.22 17.43
CA THR A 190 -8.61 4.07 18.45
C THR A 190 -8.01 3.61 19.78
N GLY A 191 -8.78 3.72 20.85
CA GLY A 191 -8.33 3.35 22.18
C GLY A 191 -7.33 4.35 22.79
N TRP A 192 -6.58 3.90 23.80
CA TRP A 192 -5.53 4.71 24.40
C TRP A 192 -4.33 4.89 23.49
N GLN A 193 -3.92 6.13 23.32
CA GLN A 193 -2.75 6.50 22.52
C GLN A 193 -1.82 7.42 23.32
N TYR A 194 -0.51 7.23 23.16
CA TYR A 194 0.52 8.12 23.70
C TYR A 194 1.06 8.98 22.56
N ILE A 195 0.74 10.27 22.60
CA ILE A 195 1.02 11.21 21.50
C ILE A 195 1.66 12.46 22.10
N ASN A 196 2.88 12.81 21.67
CA ASN A 196 3.59 14.02 22.10
C ASN A 196 3.56 14.18 23.64
N ASP A 197 4.05 13.18 24.35
CA ASP A 197 4.20 13.15 25.82
C ASP A 197 2.89 13.23 26.62
N ALA A 198 1.74 12.96 25.99
CA ALA A 198 0.45 12.89 26.65
C ALA A 198 -0.35 11.66 26.21
N ARG A 199 -1.23 11.19 27.11
CA ARG A 199 -2.13 10.08 26.80
C ARG A 199 -3.53 10.62 26.45
N TYR A 200 -4.10 10.06 25.39
CA TYR A 200 -5.43 10.39 24.86
C TYR A 200 -6.25 9.12 24.68
N TYR A 201 -7.55 9.23 24.84
CA TYR A 201 -8.48 8.15 24.56
C TYR A 201 -9.30 8.49 23.29
N LEU A 202 -9.19 7.63 22.29
CA LEU A 202 -9.95 7.70 21.03
C LEU A 202 -11.00 6.59 21.07
N ASP A 203 -12.28 6.90 20.93
CA ASP A 203 -13.34 5.90 20.99
C ASP A 203 -13.31 4.93 19.78
N GLY A 204 -14.27 3.99 19.74
CA GLY A 204 -14.34 3.02 18.63
C GLY A 204 -14.59 3.63 17.25
N SER A 205 -15.06 4.89 17.19
CA SER A 205 -15.16 5.66 15.95
C SER A 205 -13.91 6.49 15.65
N GLY A 206 -12.89 6.46 16.51
CA GLY A 206 -11.67 7.26 16.43
C GLY A 206 -11.79 8.65 17.05
N ALA A 207 -12.96 9.05 17.55
CA ALA A 207 -13.17 10.37 18.09
C ALA A 207 -12.53 10.52 19.49
N MET A 208 -11.73 11.58 19.67
CA MET A 208 -11.07 11.89 20.94
C MET A 208 -12.09 12.24 22.02
N TYR A 209 -11.94 11.65 23.22
CA TYR A 209 -12.66 12.06 24.40
C TYR A 209 -12.09 13.36 24.97
N ALA A 210 -12.98 14.24 25.42
CA ALA A 210 -12.64 15.48 26.12
C ALA A 210 -13.65 15.77 27.21
N ASP A 211 -13.17 16.28 28.35
CA ASP A 211 -13.97 16.60 29.55
C ASP A 211 -14.92 15.47 30.01
N ARG A 212 -14.43 14.23 30.02
CA ARG A 212 -15.23 13.07 30.39
C ARG A 212 -14.43 11.91 30.93
N GLN A 213 -15.14 10.97 31.52
CA GLN A 213 -14.60 9.69 31.94
C GLN A 213 -14.54 8.70 30.77
N THR A 214 -13.45 7.96 30.68
CA THR A 214 -13.27 6.87 29.73
C THR A 214 -13.98 5.60 30.21
N PRO A 215 -14.24 4.61 29.34
CA PRO A 215 -14.95 3.38 29.73
C PRO A 215 -14.24 2.57 30.80
N ASP A 216 -12.93 2.69 30.96
CA ASP A 216 -12.10 2.05 31.98
C ASP A 216 -11.88 2.92 33.23
N GLY A 217 -12.66 4.02 33.38
CA GLY A 217 -12.76 4.80 34.60
C GLY A 217 -11.76 5.95 34.75
N TYR A 218 -10.90 6.20 33.79
CA TYR A 218 -10.01 7.36 33.84
C TYR A 218 -10.72 8.63 33.36
N TYR A 219 -10.20 9.80 33.78
CA TYR A 219 -10.75 11.09 33.36
C TYR A 219 -9.77 11.81 32.42
N VAL A 220 -10.27 12.31 31.29
CA VAL A 220 -9.53 13.17 30.37
C VAL A 220 -10.07 14.60 30.43
N ASP A 221 -9.19 15.58 30.37
CA ASP A 221 -9.52 17.00 30.44
C ASP A 221 -10.11 17.54 29.13
N GLY A 222 -10.40 18.85 29.06
CA GLY A 222 -10.97 19.50 27.89
C GLY A 222 -10.06 19.50 26.67
N SER A 223 -8.76 19.24 26.85
CA SER A 223 -7.80 19.03 25.75
C SER A 223 -7.67 17.56 25.35
N GLY A 224 -8.40 16.66 26.02
CA GLY A 224 -8.36 15.22 25.81
C GLY A 224 -7.23 14.49 26.53
N ARG A 225 -6.41 15.17 27.32
CA ARG A 225 -5.28 14.58 28.05
C ARG A 225 -5.72 13.85 29.29
N LEU A 226 -5.15 12.69 29.54
CA LEU A 226 -5.30 11.98 30.81
C LEU A 226 -4.82 12.87 31.95
N ARG A 227 -5.67 13.00 33.00
CA ARG A 227 -5.34 13.66 34.28
C ARG A 227 -4.60 12.72 35.21
#